data_d906afe1a91266cc179172d11748f889
#
_entry.id   d906afe1a91266cc179172d11748f889
#
_cell.length_a   1.000
_cell.length_b   1.000
_cell.length_c   1.000
_cell.angle_alpha   90.00
_cell.angle_beta   90.00
_cell.angle_gamma   90.00
#
_symmetry.space_group_name_H-M   'P 1'
#
loop_
_entity.id
_entity.type
_entity.pdbx_description
1 polymer ?
#
loop_
_entity_poly.entity_id
_entity_poly.type
_entity_poly.pdbx_seq_one_letter_code
_entity_poly.pdbx_strand_id
1 'polypeptide(L)'
;MSFWIDTHAHLDGQEFDTDREEVIRRAEETGILRIINAASSLSSCQKTLRLTAQYPSLLAAIGVHPQEIKESLPDFSELEGFLSFPGVIAIGETGLDYYWDTEHIANQKEAFRIHIELAEQYHLPLIVHSRSSDSDLIAICRQRIKSVPVVWHCFAGDESTFLQALQMGYYFSLGGVITFPNARRLREFIRKIPYEKLLIETDSPYLAPQKKRGKRNEPSFLIHTAEYLAQ
;
A
#
# COMPACT_ATOMS: atom_id res chain seq x y z
N MET A 1 -25.78 7.54 2.69
CA MET A 1 -24.86 6.46 2.28
C MET A 1 -23.46 6.90 2.66
N SER A 2 -22.69 6.03 3.30
CA SER A 2 -21.28 6.32 3.57
C SER A 2 -20.49 5.93 2.33
N PHE A 3 -19.49 6.74 1.97
CA PHE A 3 -18.61 6.49 0.84
C PHE A 3 -17.19 6.24 1.36
N TRP A 4 -16.49 5.30 0.72
CA TRP A 4 -15.19 4.83 1.15
C TRP A 4 -14.17 4.86 0.01
N ILE A 5 -12.90 4.91 0.37
CA ILE A 5 -11.78 4.70 -0.55
C ILE A 5 -10.94 3.56 0.04
N ASP A 6 -10.69 2.53 -0.76
CA ASP A 6 -9.69 1.50 -0.43
C ASP A 6 -8.32 2.01 -0.89
N THR A 7 -7.46 2.34 0.05
CA THR A 7 -6.18 2.98 -0.27
C THR A 7 -5.08 2.01 -0.66
N HIS A 8 -5.34 0.69 -0.62
CA HIS A 8 -4.36 -0.30 -1.04
C HIS A 8 -5.00 -1.67 -1.33
N ALA A 9 -4.91 -2.10 -2.59
CA ALA A 9 -5.35 -3.41 -3.04
C ALA A 9 -4.49 -3.88 -4.24
N HIS A 10 -4.47 -5.20 -4.51
CA HIS A 10 -3.74 -5.82 -5.62
C HIS A 10 -4.69 -6.55 -6.56
N LEU A 11 -5.62 -5.81 -7.18
CA LEU A 11 -6.63 -6.37 -8.08
C LEU A 11 -6.07 -6.87 -9.42
N ASP A 12 -4.81 -6.54 -9.75
CA ASP A 12 -4.09 -7.08 -10.90
C ASP A 12 -3.60 -8.53 -10.69
N GLY A 13 -3.62 -9.01 -9.44
CA GLY A 13 -3.22 -10.36 -9.04
C GLY A 13 -4.06 -11.46 -9.71
N GLN A 14 -3.41 -12.61 -9.97
CA GLN A 14 -4.04 -13.77 -10.60
C GLN A 14 -5.19 -14.36 -9.77
N GLU A 15 -5.22 -14.09 -8.48
CA GLU A 15 -6.28 -14.50 -7.57
C GLU A 15 -7.66 -13.95 -7.97
N PHE A 16 -7.66 -12.85 -8.75
CA PHE A 16 -8.87 -12.20 -9.23
C PHE A 16 -9.19 -12.49 -10.69
N ASP A 17 -8.38 -13.23 -11.44
CA ASP A 17 -8.55 -13.41 -12.88
C ASP A 17 -9.91 -13.96 -13.29
N THR A 18 -10.53 -14.78 -12.44
CA THR A 18 -11.82 -15.42 -12.74
C THR A 18 -13.04 -14.58 -12.40
N ASP A 19 -12.91 -13.56 -11.54
CA ASP A 19 -14.05 -12.81 -11.01
C ASP A 19 -13.76 -11.33 -10.69
N ARG A 20 -12.70 -10.76 -11.26
CA ARG A 20 -12.25 -9.37 -11.00
C ARG A 20 -13.36 -8.34 -11.21
N GLU A 21 -14.10 -8.44 -12.31
CA GLU A 21 -15.21 -7.55 -12.60
C GLU A 21 -16.29 -7.60 -11.51
N GLU A 22 -16.65 -8.80 -11.07
CA GLU A 22 -17.60 -9.02 -9.99
C GLU A 22 -17.10 -8.48 -8.65
N VAL A 23 -15.81 -8.59 -8.38
CA VAL A 23 -15.17 -8.03 -7.18
C VAL A 23 -15.28 -6.50 -7.18
N ILE A 24 -14.99 -5.86 -8.30
CA ILE A 24 -15.09 -4.40 -8.46
C ILE A 24 -16.55 -3.96 -8.30
N ARG A 25 -17.49 -4.65 -8.95
CA ARG A 25 -18.93 -4.37 -8.83
C ARG A 25 -19.42 -4.46 -7.39
N ARG A 26 -19.03 -5.53 -6.66
CA ARG A 26 -19.38 -5.66 -5.23
C ARG A 26 -18.79 -4.54 -4.37
N ALA A 27 -17.58 -4.06 -4.70
CA ALA A 27 -16.98 -2.93 -4.00
C ALA A 27 -17.82 -1.67 -4.21
N GLU A 28 -18.21 -1.35 -5.45
CA GLU A 28 -19.06 -0.20 -5.78
C GLU A 28 -20.43 -0.28 -5.08
N GLU A 29 -21.06 -1.46 -5.06
CA GLU A 29 -22.33 -1.71 -4.37
C GLU A 29 -22.25 -1.49 -2.85
N THR A 30 -21.08 -1.70 -2.25
CA THR A 30 -20.83 -1.42 -0.82
C THR A 30 -20.42 0.01 -0.54
N GLY A 31 -20.37 0.88 -1.55
CA GLY A 31 -20.05 2.30 -1.41
C GLY A 31 -18.56 2.63 -1.51
N ILE A 32 -17.74 1.71 -2.06
CA ILE A 32 -16.34 2.02 -2.37
C ILE A 32 -16.31 2.85 -3.65
N LEU A 33 -15.93 4.12 -3.53
CA LEU A 33 -15.88 5.04 -4.67
C LEU A 33 -14.59 4.92 -5.48
N ARG A 34 -13.50 4.61 -4.81
CA ARG A 34 -12.17 4.48 -5.44
C ARG A 34 -11.40 3.36 -4.76
N ILE A 35 -10.57 2.70 -5.54
CA ILE A 35 -9.62 1.68 -5.10
C ILE A 35 -8.26 2.06 -5.67
N ILE A 36 -7.25 2.18 -4.83
CA ILE A 36 -5.87 2.35 -5.28
C ILE A 36 -5.29 0.97 -5.47
N ASN A 37 -5.10 0.57 -6.74
CA ASN A 37 -4.43 -0.68 -7.08
C ASN A 37 -2.92 -0.45 -7.02
N ALA A 38 -2.26 -1.11 -6.08
CA ALA A 38 -0.82 -1.03 -5.88
C ALA A 38 -0.12 -2.12 -6.68
N ALA A 39 0.74 -1.71 -7.61
CA ALA A 39 1.56 -2.64 -8.38
C ALA A 39 2.73 -3.16 -7.54
N SER A 40 3.17 -4.38 -7.82
CA SER A 40 4.28 -5.04 -7.12
C SER A 40 5.51 -5.30 -8.00
N SER A 41 5.38 -5.24 -9.33
CA SER A 41 6.44 -5.48 -10.30
C SER A 41 6.20 -4.71 -11.60
N LEU A 42 7.15 -4.66 -12.52
CA LEU A 42 6.96 -4.00 -13.82
C LEU A 42 5.78 -4.62 -14.61
N SER A 43 5.64 -5.94 -14.58
CA SER A 43 4.49 -6.62 -15.20
C SER A 43 3.16 -6.31 -14.49
N SER A 44 3.18 -6.17 -13.19
CA SER A 44 2.05 -5.72 -12.37
C SER A 44 1.68 -4.27 -12.68
N CYS A 45 2.67 -3.38 -12.87
CA CYS A 45 2.43 -2.00 -13.32
C CYS A 45 1.64 -1.95 -14.64
N GLN A 46 2.06 -2.73 -15.63
CA GLN A 46 1.35 -2.79 -16.92
C GLN A 46 -0.09 -3.28 -16.78
N LYS A 47 -0.34 -4.31 -15.93
CA LYS A 47 -1.69 -4.81 -15.66
C LYS A 47 -2.53 -3.77 -14.94
N THR A 48 -1.98 -3.13 -13.91
CA THR A 48 -2.63 -2.06 -13.14
C THR A 48 -3.08 -0.92 -14.04
N LEU A 49 -2.22 -0.46 -14.95
CA LEU A 49 -2.57 0.59 -15.92
C LEU A 49 -3.71 0.19 -16.86
N ARG A 50 -3.74 -1.06 -17.33
CA ARG A 50 -4.86 -1.57 -18.13
C ARG A 50 -6.17 -1.57 -17.35
N LEU A 51 -6.11 -1.99 -16.08
CA LEU A 51 -7.29 -2.00 -15.21
C LEU A 51 -7.80 -0.59 -14.94
N THR A 52 -6.94 0.39 -14.67
CA THR A 52 -7.37 1.78 -14.46
C THR A 52 -7.96 2.40 -15.72
N ALA A 53 -7.50 2.00 -16.91
CA ALA A 53 -8.12 2.43 -18.16
C ALA A 53 -9.51 1.80 -18.40
N GLN A 54 -9.75 0.60 -17.87
CA GLN A 54 -11.00 -0.13 -18.03
C GLN A 54 -12.04 0.23 -16.96
N TYR A 55 -11.61 0.46 -15.72
CA TYR A 55 -12.48 0.69 -14.56
C TYR A 55 -12.24 2.07 -13.95
N PRO A 56 -13.18 3.03 -14.14
CA PRO A 56 -13.01 4.40 -13.63
C PRO A 56 -12.90 4.51 -12.10
N SER A 57 -13.34 3.48 -11.36
CA SER A 57 -13.21 3.40 -9.89
C SER A 57 -11.79 3.04 -9.44
N LEU A 58 -10.92 2.57 -10.35
CA LEU A 58 -9.54 2.22 -10.02
C LEU A 58 -8.57 3.38 -10.28
N LEU A 59 -7.62 3.54 -9.38
CA LEU A 59 -6.46 4.41 -9.49
C LEU A 59 -5.19 3.57 -9.31
N ALA A 60 -4.07 4.02 -9.85
CA ALA A 60 -2.81 3.27 -9.83
C ALA A 60 -1.79 3.85 -8.85
N ALA A 61 -1.18 2.99 -8.06
CA ALA A 61 0.14 3.23 -7.48
C ALA A 61 1.15 2.34 -8.23
N ILE A 62 2.22 2.95 -8.75
CA ILE A 62 3.19 2.30 -9.63
C ILE A 62 4.52 2.15 -8.90
N GLY A 63 4.99 0.92 -8.75
CA GLY A 63 6.22 0.62 -8.03
C GLY A 63 6.66 -0.82 -8.19
N VAL A 64 7.79 -1.14 -7.55
CA VAL A 64 8.33 -2.49 -7.45
C VAL A 64 8.49 -2.85 -5.98
N HIS A 65 7.79 -3.88 -5.56
CA HIS A 65 7.79 -4.37 -4.19
C HIS A 65 9.17 -4.93 -3.80
N PRO A 66 9.67 -4.77 -2.58
CA PRO A 66 10.98 -5.25 -2.17
C PRO A 66 11.21 -6.76 -2.39
N GLN A 67 10.16 -7.58 -2.34
CA GLN A 67 10.29 -9.02 -2.62
C GLN A 67 10.59 -9.35 -4.09
N GLU A 68 10.34 -8.42 -5.01
CA GLU A 68 10.67 -8.54 -6.43
C GLU A 68 12.11 -8.08 -6.76
N ILE A 69 12.80 -7.49 -5.77
CA ILE A 69 14.20 -7.06 -5.91
C ILE A 69 15.11 -8.24 -5.56
N LYS A 70 15.91 -8.68 -6.54
CA LYS A 70 16.82 -9.82 -6.44
C LYS A 70 18.26 -9.40 -6.73
N GLU A 71 19.05 -10.27 -7.39
CA GLU A 71 20.46 -10.05 -7.74
C GLU A 71 20.68 -8.79 -8.57
N SER A 72 19.68 -8.38 -9.36
CA SER A 72 19.73 -7.18 -10.20
C SER A 72 18.55 -6.26 -9.90
N LEU A 73 18.78 -4.98 -10.12
CA LEU A 73 17.71 -3.99 -10.07
C LEU A 73 16.82 -4.10 -11.30
N PRO A 74 15.51 -3.83 -11.18
CA PRO A 74 14.60 -3.73 -12.32
C PRO A 74 14.98 -2.54 -13.22
N ASP A 75 14.45 -2.52 -14.44
CA ASP A 75 14.58 -1.37 -15.33
C ASP A 75 13.70 -0.21 -14.86
N PHE A 76 14.29 0.71 -14.12
CA PHE A 76 13.59 1.89 -13.60
C PHE A 76 13.24 2.90 -14.70
N SER A 77 13.85 2.84 -15.89
CA SER A 77 13.40 3.68 -17.01
C SER A 77 12.04 3.23 -17.55
N GLU A 78 11.75 1.92 -17.51
CA GLU A 78 10.43 1.40 -17.82
C GLU A 78 9.39 1.85 -16.76
N LEU A 79 9.74 1.75 -15.47
CA LEU A 79 8.89 2.23 -14.39
C LEU A 79 8.56 3.72 -14.55
N GLU A 80 9.58 4.55 -14.83
CA GLU A 80 9.40 5.99 -15.04
C GLU A 80 8.45 6.28 -16.20
N GLY A 81 8.53 5.49 -17.28
CA GLY A 81 7.62 5.59 -18.42
C GLY A 81 6.15 5.40 -18.06
N PHE A 82 5.84 4.68 -17.00
CA PHE A 82 4.46 4.47 -16.54
C PHE A 82 3.89 5.65 -15.75
N LEU A 83 4.73 6.51 -15.16
CA LEU A 83 4.28 7.56 -14.24
C LEU A 83 3.44 8.67 -14.90
N SER A 84 3.55 8.81 -16.21
CA SER A 84 2.78 9.80 -16.99
C SER A 84 1.39 9.32 -17.42
N PHE A 85 1.03 8.05 -17.15
CA PHE A 85 -0.27 7.51 -17.55
C PHE A 85 -1.40 8.11 -16.70
N PRO A 86 -2.56 8.42 -17.32
CA PRO A 86 -3.74 8.87 -16.59
C PRO A 86 -4.17 7.86 -15.52
N GLY A 87 -4.50 8.36 -14.32
CA GLY A 87 -4.91 7.51 -13.20
C GLY A 87 -3.76 7.05 -12.30
N VAL A 88 -2.50 7.32 -12.64
CA VAL A 88 -1.37 7.15 -11.71
C VAL A 88 -1.39 8.30 -10.70
N ILE A 89 -1.49 7.96 -9.41
CA ILE A 89 -1.62 8.92 -8.33
C ILE A 89 -0.57 8.78 -7.23
N ALA A 90 0.21 7.72 -7.25
CA ALA A 90 1.25 7.46 -6.26
C ALA A 90 2.37 6.60 -6.85
N ILE A 91 3.54 6.66 -6.22
CA ILE A 91 4.61 5.68 -6.39
C ILE A 91 4.51 4.65 -5.27
N GLY A 92 4.50 3.39 -5.64
CA GLY A 92 4.37 2.24 -4.75
C GLY A 92 3.60 1.07 -5.39
N GLU A 93 3.60 -0.06 -4.75
CA GLU A 93 4.18 -0.36 -3.44
C GLU A 93 5.69 -0.52 -3.55
N THR A 94 6.42 0.09 -2.63
CA THR A 94 7.88 0.02 -2.56
C THR A 94 8.35 0.06 -1.10
N GLY A 95 9.60 -0.19 -0.82
CA GLY A 95 10.13 -0.15 0.54
C GLY A 95 11.11 -1.27 0.82
N LEU A 96 11.01 -1.86 2.03
CA LEU A 96 11.97 -2.86 2.51
C LEU A 96 11.25 -4.04 3.18
N ASP A 97 11.68 -5.27 2.88
CA ASP A 97 11.18 -6.51 3.52
C ASP A 97 12.34 -7.45 3.86
N TYR A 98 12.79 -7.43 5.13
CA TYR A 98 13.85 -8.29 5.62
C TYR A 98 13.32 -9.59 6.25
N TYR A 99 12.01 -9.77 6.27
CA TYR A 99 11.42 -11.01 6.75
C TYR A 99 11.50 -12.13 5.69
N TRP A 100 11.23 -11.77 4.43
CA TRP A 100 11.22 -12.72 3.33
C TRP A 100 12.54 -12.80 2.58
N ASP A 101 13.34 -11.73 2.59
CA ASP A 101 14.60 -11.67 1.84
C ASP A 101 15.66 -10.89 2.63
N THR A 102 16.67 -11.60 3.11
CA THR A 102 17.83 -11.04 3.80
C THR A 102 19.11 -11.02 2.95
N GLU A 103 19.05 -11.60 1.75
CA GLU A 103 20.22 -11.69 0.87
C GLU A 103 20.37 -10.43 0.01
N HIS A 104 19.27 -9.82 -0.40
CA HIS A 104 19.26 -8.69 -1.33
C HIS A 104 18.99 -7.33 -0.66
N ILE A 105 19.26 -7.19 0.63
CA ILE A 105 19.01 -5.94 1.40
C ILE A 105 19.62 -4.70 0.73
N ALA A 106 20.85 -4.80 0.20
CA ALA A 106 21.51 -3.67 -0.45
C ALA A 106 20.74 -3.22 -1.71
N ASN A 107 20.28 -4.17 -2.51
CA ASN A 107 19.49 -3.89 -3.71
C ASN A 107 18.09 -3.36 -3.36
N GLN A 108 17.44 -3.89 -2.31
CA GLN A 108 16.17 -3.34 -1.81
C GLN A 108 16.33 -1.87 -1.39
N LYS A 109 17.39 -1.53 -0.64
CA LYS A 109 17.68 -0.15 -0.24
C LYS A 109 17.92 0.76 -1.44
N GLU A 110 18.64 0.29 -2.44
CA GLU A 110 18.91 1.08 -3.64
C GLU A 110 17.63 1.28 -4.47
N ALA A 111 16.88 0.21 -4.70
CA ALA A 111 15.58 0.32 -5.37
C ALA A 111 14.64 1.30 -4.65
N PHE A 112 14.59 1.26 -3.31
CA PHE A 112 13.77 2.17 -2.53
C PHE A 112 14.22 3.63 -2.69
N ARG A 113 15.54 3.90 -2.72
CA ARG A 113 16.05 5.26 -2.99
C ARG A 113 15.63 5.79 -4.35
N ILE A 114 15.69 4.95 -5.38
CA ILE A 114 15.26 5.32 -6.73
C ILE A 114 13.76 5.65 -6.75
N HIS A 115 12.91 4.85 -6.07
CA HIS A 115 11.49 5.17 -5.96
C HIS A 115 11.24 6.51 -5.26
N ILE A 116 12.01 6.84 -4.20
CA ILE A 116 11.91 8.15 -3.55
C ILE A 116 12.30 9.27 -4.51
N GLU A 117 13.37 9.10 -5.27
CA GLU A 117 13.82 10.09 -6.26
C GLU A 117 12.75 10.34 -7.34
N LEU A 118 12.13 9.27 -7.85
CA LEU A 118 10.99 9.38 -8.77
C LEU A 118 9.79 10.06 -8.11
N ALA A 119 9.45 9.73 -6.86
CA ALA A 119 8.35 10.37 -6.15
C ALA A 119 8.57 11.89 -6.01
N GLU A 120 9.76 12.32 -5.63
CA GLU A 120 10.12 13.75 -5.54
C GLU A 120 10.11 14.42 -6.92
N GLN A 121 10.64 13.77 -7.96
CA GLN A 121 10.68 14.30 -9.32
C GLN A 121 9.29 14.51 -9.92
N TYR A 122 8.39 13.56 -9.72
CA TYR A 122 7.03 13.59 -10.27
C TYR A 122 6.00 14.19 -9.30
N HIS A 123 6.41 14.62 -8.10
CA HIS A 123 5.55 15.15 -7.05
C HIS A 123 4.39 14.21 -6.68
N LEU A 124 4.65 12.90 -6.66
CA LEU A 124 3.68 11.87 -6.32
C LEU A 124 3.86 11.40 -4.89
N PRO A 125 2.77 11.10 -4.15
CA PRO A 125 2.84 10.41 -2.86
C PRO A 125 3.59 9.09 -2.98
N LEU A 126 4.23 8.67 -1.87
CA LEU A 126 4.93 7.41 -1.77
C LEU A 126 4.16 6.44 -0.87
N ILE A 127 3.80 5.25 -1.37
CA ILE A 127 3.20 4.17 -0.58
C ILE A 127 4.29 3.19 -0.20
N VAL A 128 4.57 3.07 1.12
CA VAL A 128 5.70 2.29 1.61
C VAL A 128 5.27 1.02 2.34
N HIS A 129 5.97 -0.06 2.00
CA HIS A 129 5.99 -1.33 2.68
C HIS A 129 7.17 -1.41 3.63
N SER A 130 6.94 -1.94 4.84
CA SER A 130 8.03 -2.27 5.75
C SER A 130 7.73 -3.55 6.52
N ARG A 131 8.67 -4.48 6.49
CA ARG A 131 8.58 -5.69 7.28
C ARG A 131 9.94 -6.10 7.82
N SER A 132 10.10 -6.05 9.15
CA SER A 132 11.38 -6.28 9.85
C SER A 132 12.51 -5.33 9.41
N SER A 133 12.15 -4.13 8.90
CA SER A 133 13.07 -3.19 8.27
C SER A 133 12.83 -1.73 8.66
N ASP A 134 11.97 -1.49 9.64
CA ASP A 134 11.43 -0.17 10.00
C ASP A 134 12.52 0.88 10.27
N SER A 135 13.59 0.52 10.99
CA SER A 135 14.68 1.45 11.30
C SER A 135 15.40 1.95 10.06
N ASP A 136 15.69 1.06 9.11
CA ASP A 136 16.34 1.40 7.86
C ASP A 136 15.42 2.21 6.94
N LEU A 137 14.15 1.84 6.88
CA LEU A 137 13.15 2.59 6.13
C LEU A 137 13.04 4.03 6.63
N ILE A 138 12.88 4.24 7.95
CA ILE A 138 12.83 5.57 8.57
C ILE A 138 14.11 6.36 8.29
N ALA A 139 15.28 5.73 8.40
CA ALA A 139 16.57 6.40 8.17
C ALA A 139 16.70 6.87 6.72
N ILE A 140 16.35 6.03 5.75
CA ILE A 140 16.39 6.39 4.32
C ILE A 140 15.40 7.51 4.02
N CYS A 141 14.16 7.38 4.48
CA CYS A 141 13.14 8.40 4.28
C CYS A 141 13.55 9.75 4.85
N ARG A 142 14.09 9.78 6.08
CA ARG A 142 14.56 11.02 6.72
C ARG A 142 15.65 11.73 5.93
N GLN A 143 16.51 10.96 5.24
CA GLN A 143 17.61 11.52 4.46
C GLN A 143 17.18 11.99 3.07
N ARG A 144 16.18 11.34 2.47
CA ARG A 144 15.89 11.46 1.05
C ARG A 144 14.58 12.17 0.73
N ILE A 145 13.54 12.00 1.58
CA ILE A 145 12.25 12.64 1.33
C ILE A 145 12.32 14.12 1.74
N LYS A 146 11.84 14.99 0.85
CA LYS A 146 11.85 16.46 1.02
C LYS A 146 10.45 17.03 1.11
N SER A 147 9.54 16.62 0.21
CA SER A 147 8.26 17.29 0.03
C SER A 147 7.06 16.36 -0.18
N VAL A 148 7.28 15.14 -0.65
CA VAL A 148 6.17 14.25 -0.98
C VAL A 148 5.53 13.61 0.25
N PRO A 149 4.19 13.44 0.25
CA PRO A 149 3.51 12.70 1.30
C PRO A 149 3.93 11.22 1.29
N VAL A 150 4.04 10.62 2.48
CA VAL A 150 4.30 9.20 2.65
C VAL A 150 3.10 8.52 3.29
N VAL A 151 2.63 7.45 2.69
CA VAL A 151 1.63 6.54 3.25
C VAL A 151 2.34 5.26 3.68
N TRP A 152 2.34 4.99 4.98
CA TRP A 152 2.80 3.71 5.49
C TRP A 152 1.62 2.74 5.45
N HIS A 153 1.61 1.88 4.42
CA HIS A 153 0.56 0.91 4.25
C HIS A 153 0.71 -0.24 5.27
N CYS A 154 -0.40 -0.85 5.66
CA CYS A 154 -0.49 -2.01 6.55
C CYS A 154 0.41 -1.89 7.80
N PHE A 155 0.47 -0.69 8.41
CA PHE A 155 1.40 -0.42 9.51
C PHE A 155 1.26 -1.44 10.64
N ALA A 156 2.37 -2.08 10.98
CA ALA A 156 2.48 -3.09 12.04
C ALA A 156 3.75 -2.94 12.89
N GLY A 157 4.44 -1.80 12.79
CA GLY A 157 5.66 -1.48 13.52
C GLY A 157 5.49 -1.34 15.04
N ASP A 158 6.57 -1.01 15.71
CA ASP A 158 6.55 -0.73 17.15
C ASP A 158 6.21 0.75 17.44
N GLU A 159 6.05 1.07 18.74
CA GLU A 159 5.69 2.42 19.17
C GLU A 159 6.77 3.47 18.82
N SER A 160 8.04 3.12 18.92
CA SER A 160 9.14 4.04 18.57
C SER A 160 9.10 4.40 17.10
N THR A 161 8.94 3.41 16.24
CA THR A 161 8.79 3.60 14.80
C THR A 161 7.54 4.41 14.47
N PHE A 162 6.42 4.09 15.10
CA PHE A 162 5.17 4.85 14.95
C PHE A 162 5.36 6.34 15.26
N LEU A 163 5.94 6.66 16.41
CA LEU A 163 6.14 8.05 16.83
C LEU A 163 7.09 8.81 15.89
N GLN A 164 8.14 8.16 15.40
CA GLN A 164 9.05 8.77 14.43
C GLN A 164 8.34 9.06 13.10
N ALA A 165 7.58 8.10 12.56
CA ALA A 165 6.83 8.28 11.33
C ALA A 165 5.75 9.38 11.49
N LEU A 166 5.07 9.44 12.62
CA LEU A 166 4.09 10.49 12.93
C LEU A 166 4.74 11.88 12.98
N GLN A 167 5.92 12.02 13.61
CA GLN A 167 6.69 13.26 13.63
C GLN A 167 7.16 13.70 12.24
N MET A 168 7.41 12.72 11.35
CA MET A 168 7.74 12.98 9.94
C MET A 168 6.50 13.32 9.09
N GLY A 169 5.31 13.34 9.70
CA GLY A 169 4.06 13.72 9.03
C GLY A 169 3.44 12.62 8.17
N TYR A 170 3.82 11.35 8.36
CA TYR A 170 3.30 10.23 7.58
C TYR A 170 1.81 9.99 7.81
N TYR A 171 1.19 9.41 6.78
CA TYR A 171 -0.14 8.82 6.85
C TYR A 171 0.00 7.33 7.16
N PHE A 172 -0.97 6.79 7.91
CA PHE A 172 -1.01 5.37 8.29
C PHE A 172 -2.25 4.74 7.70
N SER A 173 -2.07 3.73 6.87
CA SER A 173 -3.17 2.97 6.33
C SER A 173 -3.36 1.67 7.12
N LEU A 174 -4.59 1.40 7.53
CA LEU A 174 -4.97 0.31 8.42
C LEU A 174 -5.91 -0.66 7.71
N GLY A 175 -5.45 -1.89 7.61
CA GLY A 175 -6.18 -2.99 6.98
C GLY A 175 -6.91 -3.90 7.98
N GLY A 176 -7.41 -5.02 7.47
CA GLY A 176 -8.15 -6.04 8.22
C GLY A 176 -7.44 -6.57 9.47
N VAL A 177 -6.11 -6.48 9.52
CA VAL A 177 -5.27 -6.91 10.67
C VAL A 177 -5.72 -6.28 11.98
N ILE A 178 -6.19 -5.02 11.96
CA ILE A 178 -6.67 -4.34 13.17
C ILE A 178 -7.79 -5.09 13.88
N THR A 179 -8.58 -5.86 13.15
CA THR A 179 -9.71 -6.62 13.65
C THR A 179 -9.30 -7.95 14.30
N PHE A 180 -8.03 -8.38 14.18
CA PHE A 180 -7.57 -9.66 14.70
C PHE A 180 -7.45 -9.65 16.22
N PRO A 181 -7.77 -10.77 16.90
CA PRO A 181 -7.68 -10.85 18.37
C PRO A 181 -6.30 -10.48 18.92
N ASN A 182 -5.23 -10.86 18.23
CA ASN A 182 -3.85 -10.63 18.63
C ASN A 182 -3.30 -9.22 18.26
N ALA A 183 -4.09 -8.36 17.61
CA ALA A 183 -3.68 -6.99 17.22
C ALA A 183 -3.80 -5.95 18.36
N ARG A 184 -3.78 -6.38 19.64
CA ARG A 184 -3.96 -5.49 20.79
C ARG A 184 -2.98 -4.32 20.78
N ARG A 185 -1.69 -4.60 20.56
CA ARG A 185 -0.63 -3.58 20.54
C ARG A 185 -0.85 -2.54 19.43
N LEU A 186 -1.23 -2.99 18.24
CA LEU A 186 -1.56 -2.11 17.12
C LEU A 186 -2.72 -1.17 17.49
N ARG A 187 -3.76 -1.69 18.16
CA ARG A 187 -4.91 -0.88 18.61
C ARG A 187 -4.56 0.21 19.62
N GLU A 188 -3.52 0.02 20.41
CA GLU A 188 -3.03 1.04 21.37
C GLU A 188 -2.41 2.24 20.61
N PHE A 189 -1.75 2.01 19.48
CA PHE A 189 -1.13 3.06 18.67
C PHE A 189 -2.15 3.84 17.85
N ILE A 190 -3.15 3.18 17.29
CA ILE A 190 -4.16 3.79 16.40
C ILE A 190 -4.85 4.98 17.07
N ARG A 191 -5.13 4.89 18.36
CA ARG A 191 -5.75 5.98 19.12
C ARG A 191 -4.91 7.26 19.17
N LYS A 192 -3.63 7.17 18.80
CA LYS A 192 -2.71 8.30 18.75
C LYS A 192 -2.59 8.89 17.33
N ILE A 193 -3.17 8.25 16.32
CA ILE A 193 -3.16 8.76 14.94
C ILE A 193 -4.16 9.91 14.82
N PRO A 194 -3.74 11.12 14.44
CA PRO A 194 -4.68 12.18 14.08
C PRO A 194 -5.59 11.72 12.92
N TYR A 195 -6.87 12.08 12.96
CA TYR A 195 -7.84 11.64 11.94
C TYR A 195 -7.41 11.97 10.52
N GLU A 196 -6.81 13.13 10.33
CA GLU A 196 -6.28 13.59 9.03
C GLU A 196 -5.07 12.79 8.53
N LYS A 197 -4.51 11.92 9.37
CA LYS A 197 -3.39 11.03 9.03
C LYS A 197 -3.79 9.56 8.95
N LEU A 198 -5.07 9.26 9.18
CA LEU A 198 -5.60 7.90 9.17
C LEU A 198 -6.22 7.58 7.82
N LEU A 199 -5.78 6.50 7.22
CA LEU A 199 -6.35 5.90 6.02
C LEU A 199 -6.80 4.47 6.32
N ILE A 200 -7.64 3.92 5.46
CA ILE A 200 -8.09 2.52 5.55
C ILE A 200 -7.88 1.80 4.23
N GLU A 201 -7.56 0.53 4.32
CA GLU A 201 -7.27 -0.32 3.17
C GLU A 201 -7.75 -1.74 3.38
N THR A 202 -7.75 -2.54 2.32
CA THR A 202 -7.97 -3.97 2.44
C THR A 202 -6.69 -4.78 2.37
N ASP A 203 -5.72 -4.37 1.58
CA ASP A 203 -4.56 -5.17 1.16
C ASP A 203 -5.00 -6.47 0.46
N SER A 204 -6.13 -6.41 -0.24
CA SER A 204 -6.69 -7.59 -0.92
C SER A 204 -5.80 -8.06 -2.09
N PRO A 205 -5.59 -9.37 -2.26
CA PRO A 205 -6.36 -10.52 -1.73
C PRO A 205 -5.96 -10.98 -0.31
N TYR A 206 -5.05 -10.29 0.36
CA TYR A 206 -4.46 -10.71 1.63
C TYR A 206 -5.26 -10.17 2.83
N LEU A 207 -4.94 -10.67 4.03
CA LEU A 207 -5.29 -10.08 5.33
C LEU A 207 -6.79 -9.80 5.55
N ALA A 208 -7.68 -10.68 5.06
CA ALA A 208 -9.12 -10.54 5.26
C ALA A 208 -9.48 -10.26 6.74
N PRO A 209 -10.37 -9.30 7.02
CA PRO A 209 -10.75 -8.94 8.39
C PRO A 209 -11.34 -10.15 9.13
N GLN A 210 -11.31 -10.13 10.48
CA GLN A 210 -11.69 -11.25 11.32
C GLN A 210 -13.08 -11.84 10.97
N LYS A 211 -14.06 -11.00 10.63
CA LYS A 211 -15.40 -11.44 10.18
C LYS A 211 -15.38 -12.26 8.89
N LYS A 212 -14.31 -12.15 8.09
CA LYS A 212 -14.12 -12.83 6.81
C LYS A 212 -12.92 -13.77 6.80
N ARG A 213 -12.38 -14.10 7.96
CA ARG A 213 -11.20 -14.98 8.10
C ARG A 213 -11.35 -16.27 7.33
N GLY A 214 -10.29 -16.67 6.60
CA GLY A 214 -10.28 -17.87 5.76
C GLY A 214 -10.87 -17.70 4.35
N LYS A 215 -11.37 -16.51 4.01
CA LYS A 215 -11.75 -16.14 2.64
C LYS A 215 -10.65 -15.30 1.99
N ARG A 216 -10.57 -15.34 0.65
CA ARG A 216 -9.81 -14.33 -0.11
C ARG A 216 -10.38 -12.96 0.24
N ASN A 217 -9.51 -12.01 0.57
CA ASN A 217 -9.93 -10.64 0.82
C ASN A 217 -10.37 -9.95 -0.48
N GLU A 218 -11.22 -8.94 -0.38
CA GLU A 218 -11.67 -8.12 -1.49
C GLU A 218 -12.03 -6.71 -0.99
N PRO A 219 -12.02 -5.67 -1.86
CA PRO A 219 -12.30 -4.30 -1.44
C PRO A 219 -13.65 -4.11 -0.74
N SER A 220 -14.69 -4.87 -1.10
CA SER A 220 -15.99 -4.83 -0.42
C SER A 220 -15.92 -5.14 1.08
N PHE A 221 -14.84 -5.79 1.55
CA PHE A 221 -14.65 -6.11 2.97
C PHE A 221 -14.07 -4.93 3.78
N LEU A 222 -13.67 -3.83 3.13
CA LEU A 222 -13.19 -2.60 3.79
C LEU A 222 -14.15 -2.10 4.86
N ILE A 223 -15.46 -2.25 4.63
CA ILE A 223 -16.49 -1.84 5.58
C ILE A 223 -16.32 -2.49 6.97
N HIS A 224 -15.80 -3.71 7.04
CA HIS A 224 -15.58 -4.39 8.33
C HIS A 224 -14.39 -3.80 9.10
N THR A 225 -13.38 -3.30 8.40
CA THR A 225 -12.28 -2.52 9.00
C THR A 225 -12.80 -1.17 9.48
N ALA A 226 -13.57 -0.45 8.65
CA ALA A 226 -14.17 0.82 9.00
C ALA A 226 -15.12 0.72 10.20
N GLU A 227 -16.03 -0.26 10.21
CA GLU A 227 -16.94 -0.52 11.35
C GLU A 227 -16.19 -0.82 12.65
N TYR A 228 -15.06 -1.52 12.55
CA TYR A 228 -14.24 -1.83 13.72
C TYR A 228 -13.55 -0.59 14.28
N LEU A 229 -13.03 0.28 13.42
CA LEU A 229 -12.36 1.52 13.82
C LEU A 229 -13.32 2.56 14.39
N ALA A 230 -14.61 2.50 14.04
CA ALA A 230 -15.65 3.41 14.55
C ALA A 230 -16.16 3.06 15.97
N GLN A 231 -15.72 1.95 16.55
CA GLN A 231 -16.08 1.49 17.91
C GLN A 231 -15.09 2.03 18.97
#